data_4884766326ba4d32afc743af4f8610db
#
_entry.id   4884766326ba4d32afc743af4f8610db
#
_cell.length_a   1.000
_cell.length_b   1.000
_cell.length_c   1.000
_cell.angle_alpha   90.00
_cell.angle_beta   90.00
_cell.angle_gamma   90.00
#
_symmetry.space_group_name_H-M   'P 1'
#
loop_
_entity.id
_entity.type
_entity.pdbx_description
1 polymer ?
#
loop_
_entity_poly.entity_id
_entity_poly.type
_entity_poly.pdbx_seq_one_letter_code
_entity_poly.pdbx_strand_id
1 'polypeptide(L)'
;MTNALCDHEAINAIGREIFHVAVEQARAFSVQHAVAITNDSANSGARSVFTDAPNSCGRIVETTHLGSHLAILDHGDAVYIERIESPGFIKMDIWNGRRVAPQATAVGKALICQLSREEVQEIAGLHALRQVSPRTIVTLPHLFEELAAIRRRGYAIDDEEHAIGVRCVAAPVFSATGEVVAAIGVSGTVSQLNDDYLPSLGKIVQTTALKLSAQLGGRRSR
;
A
#
# COMPACT_ATOMS: atom_id res chain seq x y z
N MET A 1 38.73 -34.93 16.87
CA MET A 1 37.34 -34.78 16.48
C MET A 1 36.86 -33.43 17.02
N THR A 2 37.04 -32.38 16.24
CA THR A 2 36.71 -31.00 16.61
C THR A 2 35.30 -30.70 16.09
N ASN A 3 34.38 -30.49 17.02
CA ASN A 3 32.99 -30.09 16.76
C ASN A 3 32.98 -28.66 16.22
N ALA A 4 32.72 -28.48 14.95
CA ALA A 4 32.40 -27.19 14.38
C ALA A 4 30.95 -26.85 14.81
N LEU A 5 30.79 -26.16 15.93
CA LEU A 5 29.58 -25.46 16.28
C LEU A 5 29.36 -24.39 15.20
N CYS A 6 28.34 -24.58 14.38
CA CYS A 6 27.90 -23.60 13.42
C CYS A 6 27.49 -22.35 14.22
N ASP A 7 28.23 -21.28 14.03
CA ASP A 7 28.04 -20.04 14.79
C ASP A 7 26.73 -19.37 14.36
N HIS A 8 25.63 -19.64 15.08
CA HIS A 8 24.31 -19.10 14.85
C HIS A 8 24.28 -17.57 14.91
N GLU A 9 25.19 -16.93 15.63
CA GLU A 9 25.31 -15.48 15.70
C GLU A 9 25.88 -14.91 14.41
N ALA A 10 26.86 -15.56 13.80
CA ALA A 10 27.43 -15.15 12.52
C ALA A 10 26.39 -15.27 11.37
N ILE A 11 25.61 -16.36 11.35
CA ILE A 11 24.55 -16.55 10.35
C ILE A 11 23.45 -15.47 10.52
N ASN A 12 23.07 -15.14 11.74
CA ASN A 12 22.10 -14.09 12.02
C ASN A 12 22.64 -12.67 11.74
N ALA A 13 23.94 -12.43 11.88
CA ALA A 13 24.58 -11.17 11.53
C ALA A 13 24.60 -10.96 10.01
N ILE A 14 25.00 -11.98 9.23
CA ILE A 14 24.99 -11.96 7.77
C ILE A 14 23.55 -11.80 7.24
N GLY A 15 22.58 -12.48 7.83
CA GLY A 15 21.18 -12.36 7.47
C GLY A 15 20.64 -10.94 7.70
N ARG A 16 21.04 -10.26 8.79
CA ARG A 16 20.68 -8.86 9.06
C ARG A 16 21.35 -7.90 8.09
N GLU A 17 22.60 -8.12 7.74
CA GLU A 17 23.32 -7.28 6.77
C GLU A 17 22.75 -7.41 5.35
N ILE A 18 22.47 -8.64 4.89
CA ILE A 18 21.82 -8.88 3.59
C ILE A 18 20.42 -8.25 3.57
N PHE A 19 19.65 -8.37 4.64
CA PHE A 19 18.34 -7.75 4.77
C PHE A 19 18.43 -6.22 4.74
N HIS A 20 19.41 -5.64 5.44
CA HIS A 20 19.62 -4.19 5.46
C HIS A 20 20.01 -3.64 4.08
N VAL A 21 20.93 -4.32 3.38
CA VAL A 21 21.32 -3.97 2.00
C VAL A 21 20.15 -4.12 1.03
N ALA A 22 19.35 -5.18 1.16
CA ALA A 22 18.15 -5.35 0.32
C ALA A 22 17.09 -4.27 0.57
N VAL A 23 16.89 -3.85 1.82
CA VAL A 23 16.00 -2.75 2.20
C VAL A 23 16.50 -1.41 1.66
N GLU A 24 17.81 -1.13 1.77
CA GLU A 24 18.43 0.08 1.21
C GLU A 24 18.36 0.11 -0.32
N GLN A 25 18.59 -1.02 -0.98
CA GLN A 25 18.45 -1.13 -2.44
C GLN A 25 17.00 -1.00 -2.89
N ALA A 26 16.03 -1.59 -2.15
CA ALA A 26 14.61 -1.42 -2.42
C ALA A 26 14.17 0.02 -2.20
N ARG A 27 14.68 0.71 -1.15
CA ARG A 27 14.46 2.14 -0.94
C ARG A 27 15.04 2.98 -2.08
N ALA A 28 16.28 2.72 -2.50
CA ALA A 28 16.92 3.44 -3.61
C ALA A 28 16.17 3.21 -4.93
N PHE A 29 15.73 1.98 -5.21
CA PHE A 29 14.95 1.63 -6.37
C PHE A 29 13.57 2.32 -6.36
N SER A 30 12.87 2.28 -5.23
CA SER A 30 11.58 2.95 -5.05
C SER A 30 11.69 4.46 -5.19
N VAL A 31 12.73 5.07 -4.62
CA VAL A 31 13.01 6.51 -4.72
C VAL A 31 13.33 6.91 -6.16
N GLN A 32 14.12 6.13 -6.90
CA GLN A 32 14.44 6.44 -8.31
C GLN A 32 13.21 6.34 -9.22
N HIS A 33 12.35 5.32 -9.06
CA HIS A 33 11.12 5.19 -9.83
C HIS A 33 10.09 6.25 -9.47
N ALA A 34 9.98 6.57 -8.22
CA ALA A 34 9.06 7.59 -7.76
C ALA A 34 9.50 9.02 -8.12
N VAL A 35 10.79 9.29 -8.14
CA VAL A 35 11.35 10.54 -8.70
C VAL A 35 11.05 10.64 -10.19
N ALA A 36 11.04 9.53 -10.94
CA ALA A 36 10.65 9.52 -12.35
C ALA A 36 9.16 9.87 -12.55
N ILE A 37 8.28 9.40 -11.67
CA ILE A 37 6.83 9.71 -11.70
C ILE A 37 6.56 11.17 -11.29
N THR A 38 7.43 11.77 -10.46
CA THR A 38 7.28 13.16 -9.99
C THR A 38 8.08 14.19 -10.81
N ASN A 39 8.95 13.75 -11.71
CA ASN A 39 9.80 14.61 -12.56
C ASN A 39 9.12 15.11 -13.83
N ASP A 40 7.80 15.09 -13.92
CA ASP A 40 7.16 15.89 -14.96
C ASP A 40 7.34 17.37 -14.61
N SER A 41 8.06 18.07 -15.48
CA SER A 41 8.82 19.30 -15.30
C SER A 41 8.01 20.59 -15.07
N ALA A 42 6.85 20.52 -14.45
CA ALA A 42 5.97 21.66 -14.20
C ALA A 42 5.83 22.07 -12.71
N ASN A 43 6.45 21.38 -11.76
CA ASN A 43 6.19 21.69 -10.35
C ASN A 43 7.46 21.70 -9.48
N SER A 44 8.20 22.81 -9.52
CA SER A 44 9.40 23.09 -8.70
C SER A 44 9.13 23.23 -7.18
N GLY A 45 7.94 22.88 -6.72
CA GLY A 45 7.52 22.93 -5.31
C GLY A 45 7.00 21.59 -4.75
N ALA A 46 6.99 20.51 -5.53
CA ALA A 46 6.46 19.23 -5.09
C ALA A 46 7.42 18.56 -4.09
N ARG A 47 7.12 18.63 -2.81
CA ARG A 47 7.65 17.69 -1.82
C ARG A 47 7.29 16.29 -2.27
N SER A 48 8.27 15.42 -2.38
CA SER A 48 8.07 14.03 -2.79
C SER A 48 7.11 13.34 -1.82
N VAL A 49 6.17 12.55 -2.34
CA VAL A 49 5.34 11.61 -1.55
C VAL A 49 6.18 10.87 -0.51
N PHE A 50 7.42 10.57 -0.86
CA PHE A 50 8.37 9.81 -0.03
C PHE A 50 8.88 10.60 1.18
N THR A 51 9.00 11.92 1.10
CA THR A 51 9.48 12.74 2.22
C THR A 51 8.46 12.80 3.35
N ASP A 52 7.16 12.83 3.03
CA ASP A 52 6.09 12.97 4.01
C ASP A 52 5.39 11.63 4.36
N ALA A 53 5.69 10.56 3.62
CA ALA A 53 5.14 9.22 3.83
C ALA A 53 5.41 8.66 5.23
N PRO A 54 6.65 8.67 5.77
CA PRO A 54 6.93 8.15 7.09
C PRO A 54 6.11 8.85 8.19
N ASN A 55 6.01 10.19 8.10
CA ASN A 55 5.22 10.98 9.06
C ASN A 55 3.72 10.67 8.96
N SER A 56 3.21 10.45 7.74
CA SER A 56 1.80 10.15 7.52
C SER A 56 1.45 8.74 8.00
N CYS A 57 2.29 7.74 7.70
CA CYS A 57 2.16 6.39 8.22
C CYS A 57 2.29 6.35 9.74
N GLY A 58 3.26 7.08 10.32
CA GLY A 58 3.46 7.16 11.76
C GLY A 58 2.23 7.68 12.49
N ARG A 59 1.61 8.75 12.01
CA ARG A 59 0.36 9.30 12.60
C ARG A 59 -0.79 8.32 12.58
N ILE A 60 -0.92 7.50 11.53
CA ILE A 60 -1.95 6.45 11.50
C ILE A 60 -1.65 5.39 12.57
N VAL A 61 -0.38 4.94 12.68
CA VAL A 61 0.02 3.95 13.70
C VAL A 61 -0.25 4.47 15.11
N GLU A 62 0.12 5.72 15.41
CA GLU A 62 -0.13 6.37 16.70
C GLU A 62 -1.62 6.43 17.04
N THR A 63 -2.48 6.70 16.04
CA THR A 63 -3.93 6.84 16.24
C THR A 63 -4.65 5.49 16.34
N THR A 64 -4.22 4.50 15.55
CA THR A 64 -4.97 3.24 15.37
C THR A 64 -4.32 2.04 16.04
N HIS A 65 -3.03 2.14 16.38
CA HIS A 65 -2.17 1.03 16.83
C HIS A 65 -2.07 -0.12 15.82
N LEU A 66 -2.42 0.13 14.55
CA LEU A 66 -2.31 -0.82 13.43
C LEU A 66 -1.06 -0.51 12.62
N GLY A 67 -0.48 -1.54 11.96
CA GLY A 67 0.60 -1.33 11.00
C GLY A 67 0.12 -0.53 9.80
N SER A 68 0.87 0.50 9.41
CA SER A 68 0.57 1.38 8.29
C SER A 68 1.59 1.20 7.17
N HIS A 69 1.14 1.41 5.93
CA HIS A 69 1.97 1.25 4.75
C HIS A 69 1.52 2.18 3.62
N LEU A 70 2.45 2.50 2.74
CA LEU A 70 2.23 3.26 1.51
C LEU A 70 2.63 2.42 0.32
N ALA A 71 1.85 2.49 -0.75
CA ALA A 71 2.14 1.80 -2.02
C ALA A 71 1.94 2.72 -3.22
N ILE A 72 2.62 2.40 -4.31
CA ILE A 72 2.45 3.02 -5.64
C ILE A 72 2.05 1.96 -6.66
N LEU A 73 1.51 2.40 -7.80
CA LEU A 73 1.29 1.53 -8.94
C LEU A 73 2.53 1.55 -9.83
N ASP A 74 3.11 0.38 -10.11
CA ASP A 74 4.28 0.23 -10.95
C ASP A 74 4.14 -1.02 -11.85
N HIS A 75 4.15 -0.81 -13.17
CA HIS A 75 3.97 -1.88 -14.17
C HIS A 75 2.77 -2.81 -13.89
N GLY A 76 1.67 -2.23 -13.43
CA GLY A 76 0.44 -2.96 -13.12
C GLY A 76 0.40 -3.64 -11.75
N ASP A 77 1.48 -3.62 -10.96
CA ASP A 77 1.52 -4.09 -9.58
C ASP A 77 1.35 -2.96 -8.58
N ALA A 78 0.76 -3.24 -7.42
CA ALA A 78 0.90 -2.40 -6.25
C ALA A 78 2.22 -2.73 -5.53
N VAL A 79 3.10 -1.73 -5.38
CA VAL A 79 4.44 -1.87 -4.79
C VAL A 79 4.50 -1.10 -3.49
N TYR A 80 4.79 -1.80 -2.39
CA TYR A 80 4.97 -1.15 -1.09
C TYR A 80 6.29 -0.37 -1.06
N ILE A 81 6.22 0.92 -0.70
CA ILE A 81 7.37 1.82 -0.67
C ILE A 81 7.69 2.36 0.73
N GLU A 82 6.72 2.31 1.65
CA GLU A 82 6.92 2.65 3.05
C GLU A 82 6.07 1.75 3.92
N ARG A 83 6.59 1.45 5.12
CA ARG A 83 5.92 0.65 6.13
C ARG A 83 6.33 1.08 7.52
N ILE A 84 5.35 1.25 8.41
CA ILE A 84 5.56 1.40 9.85
C ILE A 84 4.78 0.29 10.55
N GLU A 85 5.50 -0.49 11.34
CA GLU A 85 4.91 -1.62 12.07
C GLU A 85 3.98 -1.15 13.20
N SER A 86 2.99 -1.98 13.51
CA SER A 86 2.21 -1.81 14.73
C SER A 86 3.09 -2.05 15.96
N PRO A 87 2.80 -1.41 17.10
CA PRO A 87 3.50 -1.68 18.35
C PRO A 87 3.20 -3.08 18.92
N GLY A 88 2.17 -3.78 18.41
CA GLY A 88 1.77 -5.11 18.87
C GLY A 88 2.66 -6.27 18.36
N PHE A 89 2.37 -7.47 18.84
CA PHE A 89 3.10 -8.70 18.47
C PHE A 89 2.72 -9.24 17.09
N ILE A 90 1.53 -8.85 16.55
CA ILE A 90 1.08 -9.30 15.23
C ILE A 90 1.79 -8.46 14.18
N LYS A 91 2.55 -9.13 13.32
CA LYS A 91 3.26 -8.49 12.19
C LYS A 91 2.64 -8.97 10.88
N MET A 92 2.39 -8.03 9.99
CA MET A 92 1.93 -8.35 8.64
C MET A 92 3.14 -8.63 7.74
N ASP A 93 2.97 -9.57 6.82
CA ASP A 93 3.98 -9.92 5.82
C ASP A 93 4.02 -8.85 4.72
N ILE A 94 4.49 -7.66 5.09
CA ILE A 94 4.65 -6.49 4.22
C ILE A 94 6.10 -6.00 4.36
N TRP A 95 6.76 -5.71 3.24
CA TRP A 95 8.09 -5.10 3.21
C TRP A 95 8.22 -4.16 2.01
N ASN A 96 9.14 -3.20 2.10
CA ASN A 96 9.39 -2.25 1.02
C ASN A 96 9.93 -2.99 -0.22
N GLY A 97 9.33 -2.71 -1.39
CA GLY A 97 9.61 -3.41 -2.64
C GLY A 97 8.73 -4.65 -2.91
N ARG A 98 7.92 -5.09 -1.95
CA ARG A 98 6.96 -6.18 -2.21
C ARG A 98 5.94 -5.74 -3.25
N ARG A 99 5.73 -6.60 -4.25
CA ARG A 99 4.76 -6.43 -5.33
C ARG A 99 3.55 -7.33 -5.09
N VAL A 100 2.36 -6.79 -5.26
CA VAL A 100 1.11 -7.51 -5.06
C VAL A 100 0.10 -7.15 -6.16
N ALA A 101 -0.76 -8.11 -6.50
CA ALA A 101 -1.82 -7.91 -7.48
C ALA A 101 -2.85 -6.87 -6.99
N PRO A 102 -3.14 -5.81 -7.77
CA PRO A 102 -3.95 -4.69 -7.29
C PRO A 102 -5.37 -5.07 -6.87
N GLN A 103 -6.01 -6.01 -7.58
CA GLN A 103 -7.38 -6.40 -7.28
C GLN A 103 -7.54 -7.11 -5.93
N ALA A 104 -6.45 -7.67 -5.38
CA ALA A 104 -6.48 -8.50 -4.19
C ALA A 104 -6.14 -7.74 -2.89
N THR A 105 -5.83 -6.45 -2.96
CA THR A 105 -5.40 -5.67 -1.78
C THR A 105 -6.10 -4.33 -1.69
N ALA A 106 -6.26 -3.81 -0.47
CA ALA A 106 -6.87 -2.49 -0.27
C ALA A 106 -6.05 -1.38 -0.97
N VAL A 107 -4.70 -1.38 -0.80
CA VAL A 107 -3.84 -0.38 -1.48
C VAL A 107 -3.92 -0.50 -2.99
N GLY A 108 -3.92 -1.72 -3.53
CA GLY A 108 -4.02 -1.96 -4.96
C GLY A 108 -5.33 -1.44 -5.54
N LYS A 109 -6.47 -1.77 -4.92
CA LYS A 109 -7.79 -1.28 -5.34
C LYS A 109 -7.88 0.26 -5.22
N ALA A 110 -7.28 0.85 -4.19
CA ALA A 110 -7.22 2.31 -4.04
C ALA A 110 -6.37 2.96 -5.14
N LEU A 111 -5.25 2.34 -5.56
CA LEU A 111 -4.39 2.84 -6.65
C LEU A 111 -5.12 2.88 -8.00
N ILE A 112 -5.87 1.83 -8.32
CA ILE A 112 -6.53 1.70 -9.62
C ILE A 112 -7.96 2.26 -9.65
N CYS A 113 -8.47 2.81 -8.54
CA CYS A 113 -9.88 3.19 -8.45
C CYS A 113 -10.30 4.35 -9.38
N GLN A 114 -9.37 5.19 -9.83
CA GLN A 114 -9.65 6.31 -10.73
C GLN A 114 -9.27 6.02 -12.20
N LEU A 115 -8.64 4.89 -12.47
CA LEU A 115 -8.30 4.49 -13.83
C LEU A 115 -9.56 4.25 -14.68
N SER A 116 -9.42 4.41 -15.98
CA SER A 116 -10.44 4.07 -16.97
C SER A 116 -10.71 2.55 -16.97
N ARG A 117 -11.79 2.14 -17.61
CA ARG A 117 -12.11 0.71 -17.75
C ARG A 117 -11.04 -0.03 -18.54
N GLU A 118 -10.54 0.61 -19.58
CA GLU A 118 -9.52 0.10 -20.48
C GLU A 118 -8.20 -0.14 -19.73
N GLU A 119 -7.73 0.83 -18.97
CA GLU A 119 -6.52 0.70 -18.15
C GLU A 119 -6.65 -0.41 -17.08
N VAL A 120 -7.81 -0.49 -16.42
CA VAL A 120 -8.08 -1.57 -15.45
C VAL A 120 -8.10 -2.94 -16.14
N GLN A 121 -8.64 -3.05 -17.37
CA GLN A 121 -8.62 -4.29 -18.14
C GLN A 121 -7.20 -4.70 -18.54
N GLU A 122 -6.36 -3.75 -18.93
CA GLU A 122 -4.95 -4.01 -19.23
C GLU A 122 -4.21 -4.56 -18.00
N ILE A 123 -4.35 -3.91 -16.86
CA ILE A 123 -3.75 -4.37 -15.59
C ILE A 123 -4.29 -5.76 -15.21
N ALA A 124 -5.61 -5.97 -15.32
CA ALA A 124 -6.23 -7.27 -15.06
C ALA A 124 -5.73 -8.36 -16.00
N GLY A 125 -5.44 -8.01 -17.28
CA GLY A 125 -4.83 -8.90 -18.27
C GLY A 125 -3.42 -9.36 -17.86
N LEU A 126 -2.61 -8.47 -17.29
CA LEU A 126 -1.27 -8.80 -16.81
C LEU A 126 -1.29 -9.82 -15.66
N HIS A 127 -2.29 -9.75 -14.79
CA HIS A 127 -2.38 -10.58 -13.57
C HIS A 127 -3.39 -11.72 -13.66
N ALA A 128 -4.16 -11.80 -14.77
CA ALA A 128 -5.25 -12.76 -14.98
C ALA A 128 -6.25 -12.83 -13.80
N LEU A 129 -6.40 -11.75 -13.02
CA LEU A 129 -7.20 -11.68 -11.78
C LEU A 129 -7.01 -12.91 -10.88
N ARG A 130 -5.75 -13.30 -10.66
CA ARG A 130 -5.37 -14.51 -9.94
C ARG A 130 -6.03 -14.55 -8.56
N GLN A 131 -6.69 -15.66 -8.26
CA GLN A 131 -7.23 -15.94 -6.94
C GLN A 131 -6.09 -16.26 -5.95
N VAL A 132 -5.97 -15.50 -4.87
CA VAL A 132 -4.98 -15.70 -3.79
C VAL A 132 -5.65 -16.10 -2.47
N SER A 133 -6.96 -15.83 -2.33
CA SER A 133 -7.82 -16.33 -1.26
C SER A 133 -9.19 -16.72 -1.83
N PRO A 134 -10.04 -17.42 -1.07
CA PRO A 134 -11.41 -17.70 -1.50
C PRO A 134 -12.27 -16.44 -1.72
N ARG A 135 -11.88 -15.29 -1.14
CA ARG A 135 -12.61 -14.02 -1.24
C ARG A 135 -12.02 -13.05 -2.27
N THR A 136 -10.92 -13.42 -2.93
CA THR A 136 -10.31 -12.56 -3.97
C THR A 136 -11.31 -12.26 -5.09
N ILE A 137 -11.36 -10.99 -5.50
CA ILE A 137 -12.14 -10.58 -6.69
C ILE A 137 -11.44 -11.15 -7.94
N VAL A 138 -12.13 -12.03 -8.65
CA VAL A 138 -11.59 -12.77 -9.82
C VAL A 138 -12.33 -12.46 -11.11
N THR A 139 -13.25 -11.50 -11.13
CA THR A 139 -13.97 -11.10 -12.34
C THR A 139 -13.96 -9.58 -12.53
N LEU A 140 -13.85 -9.13 -13.76
CA LEU A 140 -13.88 -7.70 -14.09
C LEU A 140 -15.18 -7.00 -13.66
N PRO A 141 -16.40 -7.56 -13.84
CA PRO A 141 -17.61 -6.92 -13.36
C PRO A 141 -17.57 -6.61 -11.86
N HIS A 142 -17.22 -7.57 -11.02
CA HIS A 142 -17.11 -7.37 -9.58
C HIS A 142 -16.00 -6.38 -9.22
N LEU A 143 -14.86 -6.40 -9.95
CA LEU A 143 -13.81 -5.40 -9.74
C LEU A 143 -14.33 -3.98 -10.04
N PHE A 144 -15.04 -3.77 -11.15
CA PHE A 144 -15.60 -2.46 -11.48
C PHE A 144 -16.65 -1.98 -10.49
N GLU A 145 -17.48 -2.87 -9.95
CA GLU A 145 -18.45 -2.55 -8.88
C GLU A 145 -17.73 -2.08 -7.61
N GLU A 146 -16.68 -2.80 -7.20
CA GLU A 146 -15.88 -2.43 -6.04
C GLU A 146 -15.14 -1.10 -6.25
N LEU A 147 -14.51 -0.88 -7.44
CA LEU A 147 -13.85 0.39 -7.74
C LEU A 147 -14.84 1.56 -7.74
N ALA A 148 -16.07 1.36 -8.23
CA ALA A 148 -17.12 2.36 -8.14
C ALA A 148 -17.55 2.64 -6.70
N ALA A 149 -17.61 1.61 -5.84
CA ALA A 149 -17.87 1.77 -4.41
C ALA A 149 -16.75 2.55 -3.71
N ILE A 150 -15.48 2.27 -4.04
CA ILE A 150 -14.30 2.99 -3.53
C ILE A 150 -14.37 4.47 -3.90
N ARG A 151 -14.69 4.78 -5.17
CA ARG A 151 -14.88 6.18 -5.61
C ARG A 151 -15.93 6.91 -4.80
N ARG A 152 -17.04 6.26 -4.46
CA ARG A 152 -18.11 6.88 -3.64
C ARG A 152 -17.69 7.07 -2.20
N ARG A 153 -17.19 6.00 -1.53
CA ARG A 153 -16.85 6.04 -0.08
C ARG A 153 -15.52 6.72 0.21
N GLY A 154 -14.57 6.71 -0.76
CA GLY A 154 -13.26 7.37 -0.68
C GLY A 154 -12.15 6.54 -0.06
N TYR A 155 -12.38 5.25 0.20
CA TYR A 155 -11.39 4.28 0.67
C TYR A 155 -11.73 2.88 0.18
N ALA A 156 -10.73 2.02 0.09
CA ALA A 156 -10.84 0.61 -0.25
C ALA A 156 -10.78 -0.25 1.03
N ILE A 157 -11.42 -1.41 0.98
CA ILE A 157 -11.33 -2.45 2.00
C ILE A 157 -10.83 -3.72 1.30
N ASP A 158 -9.89 -4.41 1.92
CA ASP A 158 -9.56 -5.81 1.64
C ASP A 158 -10.16 -6.62 2.80
N ASP A 159 -11.24 -7.35 2.53
CA ASP A 159 -11.91 -8.22 3.50
C ASP A 159 -11.49 -9.67 3.27
N GLU A 160 -10.29 -10.02 3.73
CA GLU A 160 -9.71 -11.34 3.55
C GLU A 160 -9.48 -11.72 2.07
N GLU A 161 -9.41 -10.71 1.16
CA GLU A 161 -9.24 -10.92 -0.28
C GLU A 161 -7.80 -11.33 -0.62
N HIS A 162 -6.82 -10.83 0.15
CA HIS A 162 -5.41 -11.19 0.00
C HIS A 162 -5.02 -12.38 0.86
N ALA A 163 -5.47 -12.41 2.12
CA ALA A 163 -5.15 -13.48 3.07
C ALA A 163 -6.28 -13.65 4.10
N ILE A 164 -6.68 -14.90 4.35
CA ILE A 164 -7.67 -15.24 5.36
C ILE A 164 -7.22 -14.77 6.74
N GLY A 165 -8.12 -14.19 7.52
CA GLY A 165 -7.86 -13.64 8.86
C GLY A 165 -7.26 -12.24 8.86
N VAL A 166 -6.97 -11.66 7.68
CA VAL A 166 -6.40 -10.32 7.52
C VAL A 166 -7.42 -9.40 6.86
N ARG A 167 -7.56 -8.19 7.40
CA ARG A 167 -8.28 -7.07 6.78
C ARG A 167 -7.36 -5.88 6.60
N CYS A 168 -7.57 -5.14 5.50
CA CYS A 168 -6.85 -3.90 5.24
C CYS A 168 -7.83 -2.81 4.83
N VAL A 169 -7.46 -1.57 5.15
CA VAL A 169 -8.15 -0.37 4.67
C VAL A 169 -7.14 0.57 4.05
N ALA A 170 -7.42 1.12 2.87
CA ALA A 170 -6.52 2.05 2.20
C ALA A 170 -7.28 3.17 1.49
N ALA A 171 -6.65 4.32 1.33
CA ALA A 171 -7.22 5.45 0.61
C ALA A 171 -6.24 6.00 -0.43
N PRO A 172 -6.73 6.47 -1.58
CA PRO A 172 -5.91 7.05 -2.63
C PRO A 172 -5.33 8.40 -2.23
N VAL A 173 -4.09 8.63 -2.64
CA VAL A 173 -3.37 9.91 -2.53
C VAL A 173 -3.29 10.54 -3.91
N PHE A 174 -3.73 11.79 -4.02
CA PHE A 174 -3.87 12.50 -5.29
C PHE A 174 -2.73 13.48 -5.53
N SER A 175 -2.28 13.59 -6.77
CA SER A 175 -1.41 14.66 -7.25
C SER A 175 -2.16 15.97 -7.46
N ALA A 176 -1.44 17.03 -7.81
CA ALA A 176 -2.00 18.32 -8.22
C ALA A 176 -2.92 18.21 -9.46
N THR A 177 -2.67 17.24 -10.35
CA THR A 177 -3.50 16.97 -11.54
C THR A 177 -4.78 16.18 -11.21
N GLY A 178 -4.91 15.67 -9.96
CA GLY A 178 -6.05 14.85 -9.54
C GLY A 178 -5.87 13.35 -9.81
N GLU A 179 -4.72 12.94 -10.30
CA GLU A 179 -4.36 11.53 -10.53
C GLU A 179 -3.99 10.85 -9.21
N VAL A 180 -4.26 9.55 -9.10
CA VAL A 180 -3.81 8.75 -7.95
C VAL A 180 -2.33 8.40 -8.14
N VAL A 181 -1.47 8.92 -7.27
CA VAL A 181 -0.01 8.69 -7.31
C VAL A 181 0.47 7.72 -6.26
N ALA A 182 -0.32 7.49 -5.21
CA ALA A 182 -0.02 6.53 -4.16
C ALA A 182 -1.31 6.08 -3.45
N ALA A 183 -1.22 5.08 -2.59
CA ALA A 183 -2.27 4.72 -1.65
C ALA A 183 -1.66 4.48 -0.27
N ILE A 184 -2.26 5.06 0.76
CA ILE A 184 -1.87 4.84 2.15
C ILE A 184 -2.90 3.95 2.84
N GLY A 185 -2.44 2.98 3.63
CA GLY A 185 -3.32 2.02 4.25
C GLY A 185 -2.83 1.51 5.60
N VAL A 186 -3.69 0.70 6.20
CA VAL A 186 -3.45 -0.05 7.44
C VAL A 186 -3.85 -1.50 7.26
N SER A 187 -3.20 -2.37 8.00
CA SER A 187 -3.51 -3.80 8.05
C SER A 187 -3.64 -4.27 9.49
N GLY A 188 -4.52 -5.24 9.70
CA GLY A 188 -4.72 -5.90 10.97
C GLY A 188 -5.47 -7.21 10.79
N THR A 189 -5.72 -7.91 11.90
CA THR A 189 -6.56 -9.10 11.90
C THR A 189 -8.04 -8.73 11.78
N VAL A 190 -8.89 -9.67 11.37
CA VAL A 190 -10.35 -9.51 11.35
C VAL A 190 -10.91 -9.08 12.71
N SER A 191 -10.33 -9.56 13.83
CA SER A 191 -10.75 -9.17 15.18
C SER A 191 -10.36 -7.72 15.52
N GLN A 192 -9.24 -7.21 15.01
CA GLN A 192 -8.84 -5.82 15.20
C GLN A 192 -9.65 -4.87 14.30
N LEU A 193 -9.94 -5.29 13.06
CA LEU A 193 -10.71 -4.56 12.07
C LEU A 193 -12.11 -5.17 11.93
N ASN A 194 -12.88 -5.19 13.02
CA ASN A 194 -14.25 -5.68 12.98
C ASN A 194 -15.19 -4.75 12.19
N ASP A 195 -16.39 -5.22 11.87
CA ASP A 195 -17.33 -4.51 11.00
C ASP A 195 -17.76 -3.14 11.57
N ASP A 196 -17.87 -3.02 12.89
CA ASP A 196 -18.23 -1.76 13.57
C ASP A 196 -17.11 -0.72 13.47
N TYR A 197 -15.85 -1.17 13.47
CA TYR A 197 -14.68 -0.27 13.41
C TYR A 197 -14.32 0.15 11.99
N LEU A 198 -14.58 -0.69 10.98
CA LEU A 198 -14.20 -0.42 9.57
C LEU A 198 -14.63 0.96 9.05
N PRO A 199 -15.88 1.45 9.29
CA PRO A 199 -16.28 2.76 8.76
C PRO A 199 -15.50 3.93 9.38
N SER A 200 -15.22 3.88 10.69
CA SER A 200 -14.44 4.92 11.38
C SER A 200 -12.97 4.88 10.98
N LEU A 201 -12.38 3.68 10.89
CA LEU A 201 -11.02 3.47 10.39
C LEU A 201 -10.86 3.97 8.94
N GLY A 202 -11.85 3.68 8.09
CA GLY A 202 -11.89 4.18 6.71
C GLY A 202 -11.80 5.71 6.65
N LYS A 203 -12.48 6.42 7.55
CA LYS A 203 -12.42 7.88 7.65
C LYS A 203 -11.07 8.40 8.14
N ILE A 204 -10.44 7.72 9.09
CA ILE A 204 -9.09 8.06 9.57
C ILE A 204 -8.08 7.96 8.42
N VAL A 205 -8.08 6.82 7.72
CA VAL A 205 -7.17 6.57 6.59
C VAL A 205 -7.43 7.56 5.45
N GLN A 206 -8.70 7.78 5.07
CA GLN A 206 -9.10 8.76 4.06
C GLN A 206 -8.62 10.17 4.42
N THR A 207 -8.81 10.60 5.67
CA THR A 207 -8.40 11.93 6.12
C THR A 207 -6.89 12.10 6.02
N THR A 208 -6.12 11.06 6.37
CA THR A 208 -4.66 11.09 6.26
C THR A 208 -4.21 11.13 4.79
N ALA A 209 -4.83 10.33 3.91
CA ALA A 209 -4.57 10.37 2.48
C ALA A 209 -4.84 11.76 1.86
N LEU A 210 -5.94 12.40 2.26
CA LEU A 210 -6.27 13.75 1.79
C LEU A 210 -5.29 14.81 2.30
N LYS A 211 -4.79 14.68 3.54
CA LYS A 211 -3.73 15.57 4.06
C LYS A 211 -2.44 15.39 3.27
N LEU A 212 -2.04 14.15 2.99
CA LEU A 212 -0.87 13.85 2.17
C LEU A 212 -1.06 14.38 0.74
N SER A 213 -2.25 14.20 0.14
CA SER A 213 -2.60 14.78 -1.17
C SER A 213 -2.44 16.31 -1.18
N ALA A 214 -2.95 16.99 -0.16
CA ALA A 214 -2.84 18.46 -0.05
C ALA A 214 -1.37 18.94 0.00
N GLN A 215 -0.48 18.17 0.62
CA GLN A 215 0.97 18.47 0.64
C GLN A 215 1.59 18.34 -0.76
N LEU A 216 1.01 17.50 -1.63
CA LEU A 216 1.39 17.33 -3.03
C LEU A 216 0.67 18.32 -3.97
N GLY A 217 -0.09 19.27 -3.41
CA GLY A 217 -0.94 20.17 -4.19
C GLY A 217 -2.22 19.53 -4.72
N GLY A 218 -2.48 18.27 -4.35
CA GLY A 218 -3.57 17.48 -4.87
C GLY A 218 -4.91 17.77 -4.20
N ARG A 219 -5.99 17.64 -4.98
CA ARG A 219 -7.38 17.67 -4.52
C ARG A 219 -8.12 16.51 -5.16
N ARG A 220 -9.00 15.87 -4.38
CA ARG A 220 -9.93 14.90 -4.95
C ARG A 220 -10.77 15.61 -6.01
N SER A 221 -10.74 15.14 -7.26
CA SER A 221 -11.71 15.59 -8.27
C SER A 221 -13.12 15.23 -7.80
N ARG A 222 -14.05 16.16 -7.99
CA ARG A 222 -15.47 15.98 -7.62
C ARG A 222 -16.17 15.00 -8.54
#